data_46a820578849fbbb18079ddc96638fbd
#
_entry.id   46a820578849fbbb18079ddc96638fbd
#
_cell.length_a   1.000
_cell.length_b   1.000
_cell.length_c   1.000
_cell.angle_alpha   90.00
_cell.angle_beta   90.00
_cell.angle_gamma   90.00
#
_symmetry.space_group_name_H-M   'P 1'
#
loop_
_entity.id
_entity.type
_entity.pdbx_description
1 polymer ?
#
loop_
_entity_poly.entity_id
_entity_poly.type
_entity_poly.pdbx_seq_one_letter_code
_entity_poly.pdbx_strand_id
1 'polypeptide(L)'
;MIDNLYYFNENPMLDCNQYIIQYPETNELALFDAGNGISLKGLIEGMKELDLKFKDIRKVYLTHEHIDHVLGLYPLMHLLKDDPPEIYAYGEAAKILQKGDESKIFPGNLGIGPSMFDVSIVPLNVKDLSEIKSINVYEGFKFQIFYTPGHSVGSISYYESNKKILIPGDLVFTGGSFGRYDFPGGSLKTLTESIKFVNNLDVEYLLPGHMGISIQGNQQIALSYRMVQSIGLYF
;
A
#
# COMPACT_ATOMS: atom_id res chain seq x y z
N MET A 1 4.95 -9.65 -17.81
CA MET A 1 4.56 -8.41 -17.13
C MET A 1 3.12 -8.12 -17.51
N ILE A 2 2.38 -7.46 -16.63
CA ILE A 2 0.98 -7.08 -16.87
C ILE A 2 1.01 -5.72 -17.56
N ASP A 3 0.32 -5.59 -18.70
CA ASP A 3 0.28 -4.34 -19.44
C ASP A 3 -0.31 -3.20 -18.60
N ASN A 4 0.28 -2.02 -18.70
CA ASN A 4 -0.12 -0.81 -17.97
C ASN A 4 0.01 -0.88 -16.43
N LEU A 5 0.69 -1.90 -15.90
CA LEU A 5 1.05 -1.99 -14.48
C LEU A 5 2.57 -1.88 -14.34
N TYR A 6 3.00 -0.88 -13.60
CA TYR A 6 4.40 -0.55 -13.37
C TYR A 6 4.76 -0.75 -11.90
N TYR A 7 5.94 -1.26 -11.64
CA TYR A 7 6.47 -1.53 -10.31
C TYR A 7 7.68 -0.67 -10.03
N PHE A 8 7.68 -0.01 -8.88
CA PHE A 8 8.79 0.76 -8.33
C PHE A 8 9.18 0.15 -7.00
N ASN A 9 10.41 -0.34 -6.94
CA ASN A 9 10.92 -1.03 -5.75
C ASN A 9 11.16 -0.03 -4.62
N GLU A 10 10.93 -0.49 -3.38
CA GLU A 10 11.28 0.26 -2.17
C GLU A 10 12.73 0.70 -2.15
N ASN A 11 13.01 1.90 -1.67
CA ASN A 11 14.37 2.34 -1.40
C ASN A 11 14.81 1.90 0.01
N PRO A 12 16.12 1.69 0.25
CA PRO A 12 16.60 1.51 1.61
C PRO A 12 16.20 2.71 2.48
N MET A 13 15.78 2.48 3.73
CA MET A 13 15.34 3.47 4.72
C MET A 13 13.82 3.73 4.78
N LEU A 14 13.09 2.77 5.31
CA LEU A 14 11.67 2.93 5.66
C LEU A 14 10.84 3.45 4.49
N ASP A 15 10.86 2.73 3.40
CA ASP A 15 10.09 2.99 2.19
C ASP A 15 9.27 1.75 1.82
N CYS A 16 8.33 1.88 0.92
CA CYS A 16 7.55 0.76 0.41
C CYS A 16 7.64 0.63 -1.10
N ASN A 17 7.30 -0.54 -1.60
CA ASN A 17 7.03 -0.75 -3.02
C ASN A 17 5.83 0.09 -3.45
N GLN A 18 5.94 0.71 -4.63
CA GLN A 18 4.88 1.52 -5.21
C GLN A 18 4.46 0.92 -6.55
N TYR A 19 3.17 0.96 -6.83
CA TYR A 19 2.62 0.43 -8.07
C TYR A 19 1.84 1.52 -8.80
N ILE A 20 2.04 1.63 -10.10
CA ILE A 20 1.29 2.57 -10.94
C ILE A 20 0.51 1.79 -11.97
N ILE A 21 -0.76 2.12 -12.11
CA ILE A 21 -1.61 1.65 -13.21
C ILE A 21 -1.92 2.84 -14.10
N GLN A 22 -1.58 2.70 -15.39
CA GLN A 22 -1.85 3.71 -16.40
C GLN A 22 -3.17 3.43 -17.11
N TYR A 23 -3.98 4.47 -17.27
CA TYR A 23 -5.19 4.44 -18.10
C TYR A 23 -4.78 4.58 -19.56
N PRO A 24 -5.04 3.58 -20.42
CA PRO A 24 -4.53 3.59 -21.80
C PRO A 24 -5.06 4.73 -22.66
N GLU A 25 -6.29 5.17 -22.40
CA GLU A 25 -6.97 6.17 -23.23
C GLU A 25 -6.61 7.61 -22.87
N THR A 26 -6.38 7.89 -21.59
CA THR A 26 -6.15 9.25 -21.08
C THR A 26 -4.72 9.50 -20.64
N ASN A 27 -3.92 8.45 -20.48
CA ASN A 27 -2.61 8.44 -19.82
C ASN A 27 -2.63 8.85 -18.33
N GLU A 28 -3.81 8.99 -17.74
CA GLU A 28 -3.94 9.20 -16.30
C GLU A 28 -3.35 8.04 -15.53
N LEU A 29 -2.85 8.32 -14.34
CA LEU A 29 -2.17 7.35 -13.49
C LEU A 29 -2.89 7.18 -12.15
N ALA A 30 -3.02 5.93 -11.73
CA ALA A 30 -3.39 5.55 -10.37
C ALA A 30 -2.17 4.99 -9.65
N LEU A 31 -1.80 5.60 -8.53
CA LEU A 31 -0.70 5.19 -7.67
C LEU A 31 -1.23 4.37 -6.50
N PHE A 32 -0.60 3.25 -6.18
CA PHE A 32 -0.83 2.47 -4.96
C PHE A 32 0.35 2.66 -4.02
N ASP A 33 0.06 3.18 -2.84
CA ASP A 33 0.96 3.70 -1.82
C ASP A 33 1.89 4.83 -2.31
N ALA A 34 2.35 5.66 -1.40
CA ALA A 34 3.05 6.90 -1.75
C ALA A 34 4.53 6.94 -1.29
N GLY A 35 5.00 5.89 -0.62
CA GLY A 35 6.35 5.84 -0.07
C GLY A 35 6.57 6.77 1.12
N ASN A 36 7.82 6.92 1.52
CA ASN A 36 8.23 7.69 2.70
C ASN A 36 8.47 9.20 2.43
N GLY A 37 8.26 9.66 1.22
CA GLY A 37 8.49 11.05 0.81
C GLY A 37 9.91 11.37 0.38
N ILE A 38 10.94 10.80 0.99
CA ILE A 38 12.34 10.95 0.54
C ILE A 38 12.52 10.21 -0.80
N SER A 39 11.87 9.08 -0.95
CA SER A 39 11.88 8.25 -2.17
C SER A 39 11.16 8.88 -3.36
N LEU A 40 10.35 9.92 -3.16
CA LEU A 40 9.55 10.54 -4.22
C LEU A 40 10.40 10.97 -5.43
N LYS A 41 11.63 11.43 -5.20
CA LYS A 41 12.56 11.76 -6.28
C LYS A 41 12.89 10.54 -7.13
N GLY A 42 13.15 9.40 -6.51
CA GLY A 42 13.41 8.12 -7.19
C GLY A 42 12.19 7.64 -7.99
N LEU A 43 10.99 7.78 -7.43
CA LEU A 43 9.75 7.49 -8.16
C LEU A 43 9.62 8.37 -9.41
N ILE A 44 9.83 9.69 -9.29
CA ILE A 44 9.74 10.62 -10.43
C ILE A 44 10.79 10.27 -11.52
N GLU A 45 12.01 9.92 -11.12
CA GLU A 45 13.08 9.53 -12.04
C GLU A 45 12.72 8.20 -12.75
N GLY A 46 12.29 7.17 -12.01
CA GLY A 46 11.85 5.91 -12.58
C GLY A 46 10.63 6.06 -13.50
N MET A 47 9.67 6.92 -13.15
CA MET A 47 8.54 7.23 -14.02
C MET A 47 8.99 7.83 -15.37
N LYS A 48 9.98 8.72 -15.35
CA LYS A 48 10.54 9.32 -16.59
C LYS A 48 11.20 8.28 -17.49
N GLU A 49 11.90 7.30 -16.92
CA GLU A 49 12.52 6.21 -17.68
C GLU A 49 11.48 5.34 -18.41
N LEU A 50 10.23 5.31 -17.89
CA LEU A 50 9.10 4.58 -18.45
C LEU A 50 8.15 5.48 -19.26
N ASP A 51 8.55 6.72 -19.57
CA ASP A 51 7.73 7.74 -20.26
C ASP A 51 6.39 8.07 -19.53
N LEU A 52 6.36 7.85 -18.21
CA LEU A 52 5.22 8.24 -17.37
C LEU A 52 5.44 9.66 -16.83
N LYS A 53 4.38 10.45 -16.80
CA LYS A 53 4.45 11.84 -16.32
C LYS A 53 3.88 11.96 -14.91
N PHE A 54 4.68 12.40 -13.96
CA PHE A 54 4.26 12.58 -12.57
C PHE A 54 2.99 13.41 -12.42
N LYS A 55 2.85 14.44 -13.25
CA LYS A 55 1.65 15.31 -13.27
C LYS A 55 0.36 14.60 -13.69
N ASP A 56 0.45 13.40 -14.28
CA ASP A 56 -0.72 12.62 -14.72
C ASP A 56 -1.26 11.69 -13.62
N ILE A 57 -0.65 11.70 -12.42
CA ILE A 57 -1.20 11.01 -11.23
C ILE A 57 -2.50 11.72 -10.85
N ARG A 58 -3.63 10.99 -10.91
CA ARG A 58 -4.97 11.47 -10.60
C ARG A 58 -5.58 10.83 -9.37
N LYS A 59 -5.11 9.66 -9.00
CA LYS A 59 -5.62 8.91 -7.84
C LYS A 59 -4.48 8.26 -7.10
N VAL A 60 -4.56 8.28 -5.77
CA VAL A 60 -3.67 7.56 -4.87
C VAL A 60 -4.51 6.65 -3.99
N TYR A 61 -4.26 5.36 -4.06
CA TYR A 61 -4.91 4.33 -3.24
C TYR A 61 -3.93 3.82 -2.20
N LEU A 62 -4.29 3.95 -0.93
CA LEU A 62 -3.44 3.53 0.18
C LEU A 62 -3.85 2.15 0.68
N THR A 63 -2.86 1.33 1.03
CA THR A 63 -3.08 0.04 1.68
C THR A 63 -3.29 0.20 3.18
N HIS A 64 -2.58 1.12 3.82
CA HIS A 64 -2.71 1.42 5.24
C HIS A 64 -2.03 2.76 5.62
N GLU A 65 -2.02 3.11 6.91
CA GLU A 65 -1.65 4.42 7.43
C GLU A 65 -0.18 4.60 7.84
N HIS A 66 0.69 3.59 7.74
CA HIS A 66 2.08 3.72 8.21
C HIS A 66 2.95 4.65 7.36
N ILE A 67 3.99 5.18 8.01
CA ILE A 67 4.84 6.27 7.50
C ILE A 67 5.42 6.01 6.12
N ASP A 68 5.90 4.81 5.89
CA ASP A 68 6.57 4.36 4.67
C ASP A 68 5.61 4.16 3.49
N HIS A 69 4.28 4.21 3.74
CA HIS A 69 3.23 4.16 2.72
C HIS A 69 2.57 5.51 2.47
N VAL A 70 2.59 6.43 3.46
CA VAL A 70 1.78 7.66 3.38
C VAL A 70 2.56 8.96 3.37
N LEU A 71 3.82 9.02 3.84
CA LEU A 71 4.54 10.28 3.94
C LEU A 71 4.78 10.95 2.59
N GLY A 72 4.93 10.17 1.52
CA GLY A 72 5.06 10.69 0.16
C GLY A 72 3.86 11.48 -0.33
N LEU A 73 2.67 11.33 0.30
CA LEU A 73 1.50 12.13 -0.03
C LEU A 73 1.76 13.63 0.15
N TYR A 74 2.48 14.03 1.20
CA TYR A 74 2.68 15.44 1.53
C TYR A 74 3.49 16.18 0.47
N PRO A 75 4.70 15.73 0.09
CA PRO A 75 5.43 16.35 -1.01
C PRO A 75 4.72 16.16 -2.37
N LEU A 76 4.03 15.04 -2.60
CA LEU A 76 3.26 14.80 -3.82
C LEU A 76 2.14 15.85 -3.97
N MET A 77 1.33 16.07 -2.92
CA MET A 77 0.26 17.07 -2.91
C MET A 77 0.81 18.50 -3.08
N HIS A 78 1.98 18.78 -2.52
CA HIS A 78 2.63 20.08 -2.71
C HIS A 78 3.07 20.30 -4.17
N LEU A 79 3.66 19.29 -4.80
CA LEU A 79 4.11 19.35 -6.20
C LEU A 79 2.95 19.43 -7.20
N LEU A 80 1.82 18.80 -6.88
CA LEU A 80 0.62 18.75 -7.71
C LEU A 80 -0.50 19.68 -7.23
N LYS A 81 -0.17 20.72 -6.47
CA LYS A 81 -1.14 21.63 -5.82
C LYS A 81 -2.15 22.29 -6.75
N ASP A 82 -1.79 22.47 -8.03
CA ASP A 82 -2.67 23.12 -9.02
C ASP A 82 -3.71 22.15 -9.58
N ASP A 83 -3.46 20.83 -9.50
CA ASP A 83 -4.37 19.77 -9.93
C ASP A 83 -4.08 18.50 -9.08
N PRO A 84 -4.43 18.52 -7.77
CA PRO A 84 -4.06 17.48 -6.84
C PRO A 84 -4.84 16.18 -7.08
N PRO A 85 -4.19 15.02 -6.92
CA PRO A 85 -4.88 13.75 -7.04
C PRO A 85 -5.88 13.52 -5.91
N GLU A 86 -6.88 12.69 -6.18
CA GLU A 86 -7.77 12.17 -5.18
C GLU A 86 -7.06 11.10 -4.34
N ILE A 87 -7.16 11.19 -3.02
CA ILE A 87 -6.56 10.23 -2.09
C ILE A 87 -7.66 9.33 -1.53
N TYR A 88 -7.39 8.03 -1.49
CA TYR A 88 -8.30 7.01 -1.00
C TYR A 88 -7.61 6.15 0.06
N ALA A 89 -8.28 5.94 1.20
CA ALA A 89 -7.86 5.05 2.26
C ALA A 89 -9.08 4.40 2.94
N TYR A 90 -8.88 3.38 3.73
CA TYR A 90 -9.97 2.63 4.34
C TYR A 90 -10.19 3.01 5.81
N GLY A 91 -11.42 3.31 6.18
CA GLY A 91 -11.90 3.39 7.55
C GLY A 91 -11.02 4.22 8.49
N GLU A 92 -10.31 3.57 9.40
CA GLU A 92 -9.47 4.27 10.37
C GLU A 92 -8.25 4.94 9.73
N ALA A 93 -7.62 4.34 8.71
CA ALA A 93 -6.54 4.99 7.97
C ALA A 93 -7.00 6.32 7.34
N ALA A 94 -8.19 6.35 6.75
CA ALA A 94 -8.76 7.58 6.20
C ALA A 94 -8.94 8.65 7.29
N LYS A 95 -9.49 8.29 8.46
CA LYS A 95 -9.70 9.22 9.58
C LYS A 95 -8.40 9.78 10.15
N ILE A 96 -7.37 8.93 10.27
CA ILE A 96 -6.03 9.32 10.73
C ILE A 96 -5.46 10.40 9.82
N LEU A 97 -5.49 10.19 8.51
CA LEU A 97 -4.98 11.14 7.53
C LEU A 97 -5.84 12.40 7.40
N GLN A 98 -7.18 12.28 7.50
CA GLN A 98 -8.10 13.42 7.52
C GLN A 98 -7.86 14.34 8.71
N LYS A 99 -7.43 13.79 9.84
CA LYS A 99 -7.09 14.57 11.05
C LYS A 99 -5.66 15.07 11.08
N GLY A 100 -4.77 14.47 10.28
CA GLY A 100 -3.32 14.67 10.40
C GLY A 100 -2.79 14.17 11.75
N ASP A 101 -3.28 13.00 12.21
CA ASP A 101 -2.87 12.43 13.50
C ASP A 101 -1.50 11.76 13.40
N GLU A 102 -0.47 12.58 13.59
CA GLU A 102 0.92 12.17 13.55
C GLU A 102 1.21 10.96 14.47
N SER A 103 0.58 10.91 15.64
CA SER A 103 0.83 9.86 16.63
C SER A 103 0.38 8.47 16.18
N LYS A 104 -0.48 8.42 15.15
CA LYS A 104 -1.00 7.19 14.55
C LYS A 104 -0.27 6.81 13.26
N ILE A 105 0.26 7.80 12.54
CA ILE A 105 1.06 7.60 11.33
C ILE A 105 2.44 7.03 11.71
N PHE A 106 3.06 7.59 12.77
CA PHE A 106 4.33 7.11 13.29
C PHE A 106 4.07 6.04 14.36
N PRO A 107 4.33 4.76 14.07
CA PRO A 107 4.17 3.71 15.08
C PRO A 107 5.18 3.96 16.21
N GLY A 108 4.69 4.40 17.37
CA GLY A 108 5.45 4.93 18.49
C GLY A 108 6.60 4.03 18.94
N ASN A 109 7.52 4.55 19.72
CA ASN A 109 8.70 3.90 20.31
C ASN A 109 9.88 3.57 19.37
N LEU A 110 9.81 3.86 18.09
CA LEU A 110 10.95 3.67 17.18
C LEU A 110 11.94 4.85 17.20
N GLY A 111 11.62 5.93 17.92
CA GLY A 111 12.43 7.17 17.89
C GLY A 111 12.42 7.87 16.52
N ILE A 112 11.46 7.53 15.69
CA ILE A 112 11.29 8.06 14.34
C ILE A 112 10.20 9.13 14.39
N GLY A 113 10.45 10.29 13.80
CA GLY A 113 9.49 11.39 13.73
C GLY A 113 9.52 12.11 12.39
N PRO A 114 8.54 12.99 12.10
CA PRO A 114 8.40 13.68 10.82
C PRO A 114 9.64 14.47 10.41
N SER A 115 10.36 15.04 11.38
CA SER A 115 11.59 15.81 11.13
C SER A 115 12.70 15.01 10.46
N MET A 116 12.68 13.67 10.56
CA MET A 116 13.65 12.82 9.87
C MET A 116 13.39 12.72 8.36
N PHE A 117 12.17 13.04 7.93
CA PHE A 117 11.70 12.94 6.55
C PHE A 117 11.49 14.31 5.91
N ASP A 118 11.77 15.40 6.63
CA ASP A 118 11.50 16.78 6.20
C ASP A 118 10.04 16.99 5.75
N VAL A 119 9.10 16.33 6.45
CA VAL A 119 7.67 16.36 6.17
C VAL A 119 6.92 16.93 7.35
N SER A 120 5.96 17.82 7.08
CA SER A 120 4.98 18.29 8.06
C SER A 120 3.66 17.58 7.85
N ILE A 121 3.18 16.90 8.89
CA ILE A 121 1.89 16.22 8.87
C ILE A 121 0.78 17.26 9.01
N VAL A 122 -0.10 17.30 8.03
CA VAL A 122 -1.29 18.16 8.01
C VAL A 122 -2.52 17.36 7.62
N PRO A 123 -3.74 17.80 7.97
CA PRO A 123 -4.97 17.17 7.50
C PRO A 123 -5.02 17.08 5.98
N LEU A 124 -5.39 15.91 5.46
CA LEU A 124 -5.55 15.66 4.03
C LEU A 124 -7.03 15.38 3.68
N ASN A 125 -7.44 15.76 2.48
CA ASN A 125 -8.76 15.40 1.97
C ASN A 125 -8.72 13.97 1.43
N VAL A 126 -9.09 13.00 2.27
CA VAL A 126 -9.06 11.56 1.96
C VAL A 126 -10.48 11.03 1.84
N LYS A 127 -10.75 10.28 0.78
CA LYS A 127 -12.01 9.57 0.57
C LYS A 127 -11.98 8.21 1.26
N ASP A 128 -12.97 7.94 2.09
CA ASP A 128 -13.08 6.66 2.82
C ASP A 128 -13.64 5.56 1.92
N LEU A 129 -12.94 4.43 1.88
CA LEU A 129 -13.31 3.23 1.12
C LEU A 129 -14.12 2.22 1.92
N SER A 130 -14.45 2.45 3.20
CA SER A 130 -15.07 1.44 4.07
C SER A 130 -16.43 0.93 3.60
N GLU A 131 -17.19 1.77 2.87
CA GLU A 131 -18.48 1.39 2.28
C GLU A 131 -18.34 0.91 0.82
N ILE A 132 -17.13 0.88 0.26
CA ILE A 132 -16.85 0.54 -1.12
C ILE A 132 -16.28 -0.86 -1.22
N LYS A 133 -16.93 -1.75 -1.97
CA LYS A 133 -16.49 -3.14 -2.13
C LYS A 133 -15.46 -3.33 -3.25
N SER A 134 -15.46 -2.43 -4.23
CA SER A 134 -14.51 -2.49 -5.35
C SER A 134 -14.28 -1.12 -5.96
N ILE A 135 -13.10 -0.94 -6.52
CA ILE A 135 -12.72 0.24 -7.30
C ILE A 135 -12.49 -0.18 -8.76
N ASN A 136 -12.99 0.65 -9.69
CA ASN A 136 -12.58 0.55 -11.08
C ASN A 136 -11.45 1.55 -11.29
N VAL A 137 -10.24 1.05 -11.51
CA VAL A 137 -9.12 1.91 -11.88
C VAL A 137 -9.32 2.32 -13.33
N TYR A 138 -9.49 1.36 -14.25
CA TYR A 138 -10.04 1.56 -15.58
C TYR A 138 -10.66 0.25 -16.10
N GLU A 139 -11.24 0.26 -17.32
CA GLU A 139 -11.74 -0.96 -17.93
C GLU A 139 -10.62 -2.01 -18.05
N GLY A 140 -10.79 -3.16 -17.37
CA GLY A 140 -9.79 -4.23 -17.28
C GLY A 140 -8.95 -4.23 -15.99
N PHE A 141 -9.11 -3.24 -15.08
CA PHE A 141 -8.55 -3.27 -13.74
C PHE A 141 -9.59 -2.91 -12.69
N LYS A 142 -10.30 -3.91 -12.22
CA LYS A 142 -11.30 -3.80 -11.16
C LYS A 142 -10.81 -4.53 -9.92
N PHE A 143 -10.40 -3.78 -8.90
CA PHE A 143 -9.98 -4.35 -7.63
C PHE A 143 -11.15 -4.47 -6.66
N GLN A 144 -11.32 -5.66 -6.09
CA GLN A 144 -12.08 -5.87 -4.86
C GLN A 144 -11.25 -5.35 -3.68
N ILE A 145 -11.92 -4.77 -2.69
CA ILE A 145 -11.27 -4.26 -1.48
C ILE A 145 -11.60 -5.23 -0.35
N PHE A 146 -10.57 -5.78 0.26
CA PHE A 146 -10.69 -6.66 1.43
C PHE A 146 -10.09 -6.00 2.65
N TYR A 147 -10.86 -5.87 3.71
CA TYR A 147 -10.34 -5.45 5.00
C TYR A 147 -9.50 -6.58 5.58
N THR A 148 -8.20 -6.35 5.71
CA THR A 148 -7.19 -7.33 6.12
C THR A 148 -6.32 -6.76 7.26
N PRO A 149 -6.94 -6.48 8.43
CA PRO A 149 -6.24 -5.88 9.57
C PRO A 149 -5.27 -6.86 10.23
N GLY A 150 -4.45 -6.32 11.13
CA GLY A 150 -3.55 -7.09 11.98
C GLY A 150 -2.11 -6.60 11.94
N HIS A 151 -1.66 -6.02 10.82
CA HIS A 151 -0.47 -5.20 10.74
C HIS A 151 -0.78 -3.78 11.28
N SER A 152 -1.85 -3.19 10.78
CA SER A 152 -2.43 -1.95 11.28
C SER A 152 -3.96 -2.03 11.32
N VAL A 153 -4.60 -1.04 11.93
CA VAL A 153 -6.07 -0.96 12.02
C VAL A 153 -6.74 -0.59 10.70
N GLY A 154 -6.03 0.07 9.81
CA GLY A 154 -6.58 0.52 8.52
C GLY A 154 -6.16 -0.37 7.34
N SER A 155 -5.47 -1.49 7.59
CA SER A 155 -4.92 -2.36 6.55
C SER A 155 -5.99 -2.99 5.67
N ILE A 156 -5.81 -2.86 4.36
CA ILE A 156 -6.61 -3.50 3.32
C ILE A 156 -5.74 -4.16 2.26
N SER A 157 -6.35 -5.09 1.54
CA SER A 157 -5.76 -5.70 0.34
C SER A 157 -6.62 -5.40 -0.87
N TYR A 158 -6.00 -5.02 -1.98
CA TYR A 158 -6.65 -4.87 -3.29
C TYR A 158 -6.46 -6.13 -4.11
N TYR A 159 -7.55 -6.74 -4.56
CA TYR A 159 -7.53 -7.98 -5.34
C TYR A 159 -8.23 -7.83 -6.68
N GLU A 160 -7.52 -8.07 -7.77
CA GLU A 160 -8.06 -8.16 -9.14
C GLU A 160 -8.16 -9.63 -9.56
N SER A 161 -9.38 -10.14 -9.62
CA SER A 161 -9.62 -11.59 -9.78
C SER A 161 -9.36 -12.14 -11.18
N ASN A 162 -9.56 -11.33 -12.24
CA ASN A 162 -9.37 -11.81 -13.61
C ASN A 162 -7.89 -11.95 -13.98
N LYS A 163 -7.06 -11.05 -13.49
CA LYS A 163 -5.61 -11.06 -13.68
C LYS A 163 -4.87 -11.72 -12.51
N LYS A 164 -5.61 -12.14 -11.47
CA LYS A 164 -5.09 -12.79 -10.26
C LYS A 164 -4.00 -11.97 -9.56
N ILE A 165 -4.22 -10.66 -9.44
CA ILE A 165 -3.30 -9.73 -8.81
C ILE A 165 -3.74 -9.47 -7.39
N LEU A 166 -2.81 -9.54 -6.43
CA LEU A 166 -3.01 -9.10 -5.05
C LEU A 166 -1.98 -8.02 -4.71
N ILE A 167 -2.48 -6.86 -4.26
CA ILE A 167 -1.70 -5.79 -3.61
C ILE A 167 -2.08 -5.81 -2.14
N PRO A 168 -1.37 -6.54 -1.28
CA PRO A 168 -1.76 -6.79 0.11
C PRO A 168 -1.25 -5.73 1.10
N GLY A 169 -0.50 -4.72 0.64
CA GLY A 169 0.28 -3.89 1.55
C GLY A 169 1.21 -4.74 2.41
N ASP A 170 1.18 -4.52 3.71
CA ASP A 170 2.03 -5.20 4.69
C ASP A 170 1.38 -6.42 5.34
N LEU A 171 0.53 -7.12 4.61
CA LEU A 171 -0.06 -8.36 5.11
C LEU A 171 0.88 -9.55 4.93
N VAL A 172 1.35 -9.76 3.69
CA VAL A 172 2.22 -10.88 3.30
C VAL A 172 3.31 -10.40 2.34
N PHE A 173 4.50 -11.00 2.46
CA PHE A 173 5.64 -10.72 1.62
C PHE A 173 6.17 -12.00 0.96
N THR A 174 7.17 -11.87 0.12
CA THR A 174 7.87 -13.02 -0.48
C THR A 174 8.75 -13.74 0.56
N GLY A 175 9.13 -14.99 0.28
CA GLY A 175 9.98 -15.80 1.17
C GLY A 175 9.30 -16.27 2.46
N GLY A 176 7.97 -16.19 2.57
CA GLY A 176 7.22 -16.59 3.76
C GLY A 176 7.17 -15.53 4.86
N SER A 177 7.62 -14.31 4.56
CA SER A 177 7.58 -13.18 5.49
C SER A 177 6.20 -12.52 5.50
N PHE A 178 5.92 -11.70 6.53
CA PHE A 178 4.68 -10.94 6.70
C PHE A 178 4.93 -9.70 7.56
N GLY A 179 3.97 -8.77 7.55
CA GLY A 179 4.08 -7.51 8.26
C GLY A 179 4.16 -7.67 9.78
N ARG A 180 4.76 -6.71 10.44
CA ARG A 180 4.83 -6.64 11.91
C ARG A 180 3.41 -6.48 12.47
N TYR A 181 3.22 -6.98 13.67
CA TYR A 181 1.94 -6.96 14.39
C TYR A 181 2.07 -6.38 15.81
N ASP A 182 3.25 -5.91 16.15
CA ASP A 182 3.63 -5.41 17.49
C ASP A 182 3.58 -3.87 17.57
N PHE A 183 3.13 -3.21 16.51
CA PHE A 183 2.84 -1.78 16.54
C PHE A 183 1.46 -1.48 17.14
N PRO A 184 1.21 -0.25 17.61
CA PRO A 184 -0.11 0.15 18.09
C PRO A 184 -1.20 -0.15 17.06
N GLY A 185 -2.20 -0.94 17.45
CA GLY A 185 -3.26 -1.39 16.54
C GLY A 185 -2.97 -2.69 15.82
N GLY A 186 -1.75 -3.24 15.95
CA GLY A 186 -1.39 -4.55 15.43
C GLY A 186 -1.90 -5.71 16.30
N SER A 187 -2.04 -6.89 15.70
CA SER A 187 -2.52 -8.11 16.37
C SER A 187 -2.12 -9.34 15.59
N LEU A 188 -1.31 -10.20 16.19
CA LEU A 188 -0.91 -11.48 15.58
C LEU A 188 -2.12 -12.34 15.21
N LYS A 189 -3.11 -12.43 16.12
CA LYS A 189 -4.33 -13.21 15.90
C LYS A 189 -5.07 -12.71 14.65
N THR A 190 -5.31 -11.40 14.59
CA THR A 190 -6.04 -10.79 13.48
C THR A 190 -5.23 -10.88 12.17
N LEU A 191 -3.91 -10.68 12.22
CA LEU A 191 -3.03 -10.85 11.08
C LEU A 191 -3.10 -12.27 10.52
N THR A 192 -3.08 -13.28 11.41
CA THR A 192 -3.20 -14.69 11.03
C THR A 192 -4.53 -14.98 10.33
N GLU A 193 -5.63 -14.40 10.82
CA GLU A 193 -6.96 -14.52 10.21
C GLU A 193 -6.98 -13.87 8.81
N SER A 194 -6.39 -12.69 8.67
CA SER A 194 -6.27 -11.98 7.39
C SER A 194 -5.39 -12.73 6.38
N ILE A 195 -4.25 -13.28 6.81
CA ILE A 195 -3.40 -14.11 5.95
C ILE A 195 -4.14 -15.40 5.54
N LYS A 196 -4.86 -16.05 6.47
CA LYS A 196 -5.69 -17.21 6.17
C LYS A 196 -6.74 -16.89 5.11
N PHE A 197 -7.36 -15.71 5.19
CA PHE A 197 -8.34 -15.27 4.22
C PHE A 197 -7.74 -15.15 2.82
N VAL A 198 -6.64 -14.40 2.65
CA VAL A 198 -6.02 -14.21 1.34
C VAL A 198 -5.38 -15.50 0.79
N ASN A 199 -5.01 -16.44 1.64
CA ASN A 199 -4.52 -17.77 1.22
C ASN A 199 -5.58 -18.61 0.51
N ASN A 200 -6.85 -18.25 0.56
CA ASN A 200 -7.93 -18.90 -0.19
C ASN A 200 -8.25 -18.20 -1.53
N LEU A 201 -7.55 -17.09 -1.86
CA LEU A 201 -7.70 -16.42 -3.15
C LEU A 201 -6.84 -17.11 -4.21
N ASP A 202 -7.20 -16.92 -5.47
CA ASP A 202 -6.40 -17.40 -6.61
C ASP A 202 -5.47 -16.26 -7.07
N VAL A 203 -4.24 -16.26 -6.56
CA VAL A 203 -3.24 -15.22 -6.76
C VAL A 203 -2.08 -15.74 -7.57
N GLU A 204 -1.85 -15.15 -8.74
CA GLU A 204 -0.66 -15.36 -9.55
C GLU A 204 0.39 -14.28 -9.26
N TYR A 205 -0.02 -13.01 -9.31
CA TYR A 205 0.85 -11.86 -9.09
C TYR A 205 0.69 -11.32 -7.68
N LEU A 206 1.70 -11.52 -6.84
CA LEU A 206 1.79 -10.93 -5.50
C LEU A 206 2.64 -9.67 -5.58
N LEU A 207 2.03 -8.53 -5.23
CA LEU A 207 2.61 -7.19 -5.28
C LEU A 207 2.64 -6.60 -3.86
N PRO A 208 3.59 -7.01 -3.00
CA PRO A 208 3.58 -6.67 -1.57
C PRO A 208 4.12 -5.27 -1.30
N GLY A 209 3.86 -4.73 -0.11
CA GLY A 209 4.41 -3.44 0.34
C GLY A 209 5.94 -3.44 0.44
N HIS A 210 6.55 -4.57 0.77
CA HIS A 210 7.99 -4.72 0.87
C HIS A 210 8.51 -5.96 0.17
N MET A 211 9.82 -6.02 -0.02
CA MET A 211 10.54 -7.08 -0.72
C MET A 211 10.16 -7.16 -2.21
N GLY A 212 10.58 -8.22 -2.89
CA GLY A 212 10.32 -8.38 -4.32
C GLY A 212 8.89 -8.83 -4.62
N ILE A 213 8.42 -8.53 -5.82
CA ILE A 213 7.18 -9.08 -6.37
C ILE A 213 7.34 -10.56 -6.71
N SER A 214 6.22 -11.29 -6.85
CA SER A 214 6.24 -12.70 -7.25
C SER A 214 5.14 -13.03 -8.24
N ILE A 215 5.47 -13.86 -9.23
CA ILE A 215 4.49 -14.48 -10.16
C ILE A 215 4.02 -15.87 -9.66
N GLN A 216 4.37 -16.22 -8.45
CA GLN A 216 3.94 -17.44 -7.75
C GLN A 216 3.20 -17.06 -6.46
N GLY A 217 2.22 -16.15 -6.57
CA GLY A 217 1.55 -15.53 -5.45
C GLY A 217 0.98 -16.53 -4.45
N ASN A 218 0.23 -17.53 -4.90
CA ASN A 218 -0.34 -18.56 -4.02
C ASN A 218 0.74 -19.30 -3.21
N GLN A 219 1.90 -19.58 -3.81
CA GLN A 219 3.00 -20.24 -3.12
C GLN A 219 3.59 -19.37 -2.01
N GLN A 220 3.81 -18.08 -2.29
CA GLN A 220 4.36 -17.13 -1.32
C GLN A 220 3.37 -16.91 -0.16
N ILE A 221 2.09 -16.72 -0.45
CA ILE A 221 1.06 -16.55 0.58
C ILE A 221 0.96 -17.80 1.46
N ALA A 222 1.00 -19.00 0.87
CA ALA A 222 0.99 -20.25 1.64
C ALA A 222 2.24 -20.42 2.52
N LEU A 223 3.40 -19.90 2.11
CA LEU A 223 4.61 -19.85 2.93
C LEU A 223 4.40 -18.93 4.14
N SER A 224 3.92 -17.71 3.93
CA SER A 224 3.62 -16.74 4.99
C SER A 224 2.58 -17.30 5.98
N TYR A 225 1.54 -17.98 5.45
CA TYR A 225 0.51 -18.60 6.29
C TYR A 225 1.09 -19.69 7.20
N ARG A 226 1.94 -20.57 6.68
CA ARG A 226 2.62 -21.59 7.49
C ARG A 226 3.52 -20.97 8.54
N MET A 227 4.26 -19.91 8.18
CA MET A 227 5.16 -19.23 9.11
C MET A 227 4.39 -18.59 10.27
N VAL A 228 3.32 -17.83 10.00
CA VAL A 228 2.53 -17.18 11.05
C VAL A 228 1.85 -18.19 11.98
N GLN A 229 1.40 -19.34 11.44
CA GLN A 229 0.86 -20.43 12.26
C GLN A 229 1.89 -21.03 13.20
N SER A 230 3.15 -21.18 12.76
CA SER A 230 4.22 -21.70 13.60
C SER A 230 4.52 -20.80 14.79
N ILE A 231 4.44 -19.48 14.62
CA ILE A 231 4.61 -18.51 15.73
C ILE A 231 3.46 -18.65 16.74
N GLY A 232 2.22 -18.78 16.25
CA GLY A 232 1.03 -18.93 17.11
C GLY A 232 0.99 -20.20 17.97
N LEU A 233 1.84 -21.20 17.69
CA LEU A 233 1.96 -22.41 18.50
C LEU A 233 2.82 -22.22 19.78
N TYR A 234 3.55 -21.11 19.89
CA TYR A 234 4.44 -20.82 21.01
C TYR A 234 3.85 -19.79 22.00
N PHE A 235 2.63 -19.33 21.77
CA PHE A 235 1.86 -18.43 22.63
C PHE A 235 0.46 -18.98 22.89
#